data_1857d056892fd238830a0d1ba870b971
#
_entry.id   1857d056892fd238830a0d1ba870b971
#
_cell.length_a   1.000
_cell.length_b   1.000
_cell.length_c   1.000
_cell.angle_alpha   90.00
_cell.angle_beta   90.00
_cell.angle_gamma   90.00
#
_symmetry.space_group_name_H-M   'P 1'
#
loop_
_entity.id
_entity.type
_entity.pdbx_description
1 polymer ?
#
loop_
_entity_poly.entity_id
_entity_poly.type
_entity_poly.pdbx_seq_one_letter_code
_entity_poly.pdbx_strand_id
1 'polypeptide(L)'
;MANPPAQPGIVEDDSADSSSVLPERLRRAVVAYNSHEAPGTVIIDTGHTTLYYVLGDNRAIRYGVGVGRQGFTWSGVQTISRKAEWPDWHPPVEMIARQPYLPRFMAGGPGNPLGARAMYLGSSEYRIHGTNDPTTIGKFVSSGCIRLTNEDVEDLFSRVNVGAKVIVLPKNGTQRFEASNKRPGATASRNPDPTSHTATATRAPERQAINLAMSAIY
;
A
#
# COMPACT_ATOMS: atom_id res chain seq x y z
N MET A 1 -41.94 1.73 62.58
CA MET A 1 -40.59 1.74 61.98
C MET A 1 -40.76 1.35 60.53
N ALA A 2 -40.69 2.34 59.64
CA ALA A 2 -40.89 2.14 58.21
C ALA A 2 -39.49 1.96 57.54
N ASN A 3 -39.34 0.93 56.71
CA ASN A 3 -38.14 0.68 55.95
C ASN A 3 -37.99 1.78 54.83
N PRO A 4 -36.79 2.27 54.60
CA PRO A 4 -36.58 3.18 53.49
C PRO A 4 -36.64 2.44 52.13
N PRO A 5 -37.06 3.12 51.03
CA PRO A 5 -37.17 2.52 49.72
C PRO A 5 -35.76 2.17 49.15
N ALA A 6 -35.68 1.02 48.48
CA ALA A 6 -34.51 0.56 47.77
C ALA A 6 -34.16 1.55 46.64
N GLN A 7 -32.90 1.95 46.57
CA GLN A 7 -32.36 2.72 45.47
C GLN A 7 -32.28 1.84 44.22
N PRO A 8 -32.63 2.37 43.02
CA PRO A 8 -32.42 1.64 41.76
C PRO A 8 -30.91 1.49 41.51
N GLY A 9 -30.50 0.27 41.26
CA GLY A 9 -29.10 -0.06 40.88
C GLY A 9 -28.75 0.70 39.60
N ILE A 10 -27.60 1.37 39.63
CA ILE A 10 -26.94 1.93 38.47
C ILE A 10 -26.55 0.72 37.61
N VAL A 11 -27.25 0.47 36.53
CA VAL A 11 -26.79 -0.35 35.44
C VAL A 11 -25.68 0.48 34.77
N GLU A 12 -24.44 0.13 35.03
CA GLU A 12 -23.33 0.62 34.22
C GLU A 12 -23.58 0.10 32.81
N ASP A 13 -23.91 1.05 31.93
CA ASP A 13 -24.03 0.84 30.49
C ASP A 13 -22.59 0.59 29.96
N ASP A 14 -22.23 -0.69 29.92
CA ASP A 14 -20.97 -1.19 29.35
C ASP A 14 -21.01 -1.16 27.82
N SER A 15 -21.72 -0.17 27.24
CA SER A 15 -21.63 0.20 25.83
C SER A 15 -20.39 1.06 25.58
N ALA A 16 -19.22 0.67 26.18
CA ALA A 16 -17.96 1.27 25.85
C ALA A 16 -17.58 0.91 24.41
N ASP A 17 -17.90 1.86 23.51
CA ASP A 17 -17.15 2.23 22.31
C ASP A 17 -16.47 1.09 21.55
N SER A 18 -17.25 0.13 21.07
CA SER A 18 -16.77 -0.87 20.10
C SER A 18 -16.55 -0.27 18.68
N SER A 19 -16.82 1.02 18.48
CA SER A 19 -16.65 1.71 17.19
C SER A 19 -15.20 2.19 16.94
N SER A 20 -14.35 2.28 17.98
CA SER A 20 -12.96 2.75 17.85
C SER A 20 -11.94 1.65 17.61
N VAL A 21 -12.28 0.39 17.77
CA VAL A 21 -11.34 -0.72 17.63
C VAL A 21 -11.33 -1.23 16.20
N LEU A 22 -10.17 -1.10 15.51
CA LEU A 22 -9.98 -1.66 14.19
C LEU A 22 -10.31 -3.17 14.15
N PRO A 23 -11.01 -3.65 13.10
CA PRO A 23 -11.20 -5.08 12.87
C PRO A 23 -9.87 -5.84 12.94
N GLU A 24 -9.88 -7.05 13.47
CA GLU A 24 -8.65 -7.84 13.67
C GLU A 24 -7.76 -7.94 12.42
N ARG A 25 -8.39 -8.12 11.24
CA ARG A 25 -7.67 -8.17 9.97
C ARG A 25 -6.88 -6.88 9.64
N LEU A 26 -7.22 -5.75 10.24
CA LEU A 26 -6.58 -4.44 10.04
C LEU A 26 -5.66 -4.06 11.21
N ARG A 27 -5.63 -4.83 12.28
CA ARG A 27 -4.71 -4.57 13.39
C ARG A 27 -3.30 -4.96 13.01
N ARG A 28 -2.33 -4.19 13.51
CA ARG A 28 -0.91 -4.53 13.36
C ARG A 28 -0.62 -5.90 13.99
N ALA A 29 -0.01 -6.78 13.21
CA ALA A 29 0.37 -8.11 13.67
C ALA A 29 1.51 -8.69 12.82
N VAL A 30 2.36 -9.51 13.42
CA VAL A 30 3.27 -10.37 12.65
C VAL A 30 2.45 -11.54 12.12
N VAL A 31 2.53 -11.73 10.79
CA VAL A 31 1.76 -12.76 10.08
C VAL A 31 2.67 -13.63 9.22
N ALA A 32 2.23 -14.85 8.93
CA ALA A 32 2.84 -15.67 7.88
C ALA A 32 2.59 -14.97 6.51
N TYR A 33 3.65 -14.70 5.78
CA TYR A 33 3.59 -14.00 4.50
C TYR A 33 4.66 -14.53 3.57
N ASN A 34 4.25 -15.39 2.64
CA ASN A 34 5.15 -15.95 1.65
C ASN A 34 5.47 -14.90 0.58
N SER A 35 6.70 -14.43 0.53
CA SER A 35 7.17 -13.43 -0.42
C SER A 35 8.60 -13.73 -0.84
N HIS A 36 8.93 -13.49 -2.12
CA HIS A 36 10.30 -13.53 -2.64
C HIS A 36 11.01 -12.18 -2.52
N GLU A 37 10.34 -11.18 -1.96
CA GLU A 37 10.91 -9.85 -1.76
C GLU A 37 11.87 -9.84 -0.57
N ALA A 38 12.91 -9.04 -0.68
CA ALA A 38 13.91 -8.90 0.38
C ALA A 38 13.30 -8.30 1.67
N PRO A 39 13.81 -8.66 2.85
CA PRO A 39 13.46 -7.98 4.10
C PRO A 39 13.60 -6.47 3.97
N GLY A 40 12.68 -5.71 4.56
CA GLY A 40 12.62 -4.25 4.43
C GLY A 40 11.77 -3.75 3.26
N THR A 41 11.31 -4.63 2.36
CA THR A 41 10.35 -4.26 1.31
C THR A 41 8.97 -4.00 1.91
N VAL A 42 8.31 -2.96 1.43
CA VAL A 42 6.91 -2.63 1.75
C VAL A 42 6.02 -3.11 0.60
N ILE A 43 5.00 -3.90 0.90
CA ILE A 43 4.02 -4.38 -0.09
C ILE A 43 2.64 -3.88 0.33
N ILE A 44 1.96 -3.16 -0.58
CA ILE A 44 0.65 -2.57 -0.32
C ILE A 44 -0.39 -3.30 -1.16
N ASP A 45 -1.29 -4.01 -0.49
CA ASP A 45 -2.45 -4.65 -1.10
C ASP A 45 -3.65 -3.71 -1.00
N THR A 46 -3.85 -2.92 -2.05
CA THR A 46 -4.92 -1.93 -2.09
C THR A 46 -6.30 -2.59 -2.13
N GLY A 47 -6.41 -3.80 -2.67
CA GLY A 47 -7.67 -4.55 -2.73
C GLY A 47 -8.18 -4.97 -1.34
N HIS A 48 -7.27 -5.35 -0.45
CA HIS A 48 -7.59 -5.79 0.92
C HIS A 48 -7.36 -4.71 1.99
N THR A 49 -6.95 -3.49 1.57
CA THR A 49 -6.66 -2.37 2.50
C THR A 49 -5.62 -2.76 3.56
N THR A 50 -4.57 -3.45 3.15
CA THR A 50 -3.47 -3.89 4.01
C THR A 50 -2.11 -3.50 3.44
N LEU A 51 -1.16 -3.30 4.32
CA LEU A 51 0.25 -3.07 4.02
C LEU A 51 1.06 -4.13 4.77
N TYR A 52 2.09 -4.67 4.12
CA TYR A 52 3.00 -5.65 4.68
C TYR A 52 4.43 -5.12 4.65
N TYR A 53 5.11 -5.12 5.78
CA TYR A 53 6.54 -4.90 5.89
C TYR A 53 7.23 -6.25 5.97
N VAL A 54 7.99 -6.62 4.95
CA VAL A 54 8.63 -7.94 4.83
C VAL A 54 9.75 -8.09 5.87
N LEU A 55 9.69 -9.13 6.68
CA LEU A 55 10.69 -9.47 7.71
C LEU A 55 11.70 -10.51 7.22
N GLY A 56 11.38 -11.26 6.17
CA GLY A 56 12.06 -12.49 5.80
C GLY A 56 11.44 -13.72 6.48
N ASP A 57 11.98 -14.90 6.20
CA ASP A 57 11.54 -16.18 6.77
C ASP A 57 10.03 -16.41 6.65
N ASN A 58 9.46 -16.03 5.50
CA ASN A 58 8.01 -16.11 5.22
C ASN A 58 7.15 -15.37 6.26
N ARG A 59 7.65 -14.25 6.79
CA ARG A 59 6.93 -13.41 7.75
C ARG A 59 6.89 -11.95 7.30
N ALA A 60 5.85 -11.25 7.69
CA ALA A 60 5.74 -9.80 7.54
C ALA A 60 4.98 -9.20 8.74
N ILE A 61 5.17 -7.90 8.96
CA ILE A 61 4.27 -7.12 9.81
C ILE A 61 3.15 -6.61 8.91
N ARG A 62 1.92 -6.96 9.24
CA ARG A 62 0.71 -6.44 8.60
C ARG A 62 0.22 -5.20 9.31
N TYR A 63 -0.20 -4.19 8.52
CA TYR A 63 -0.87 -2.97 8.98
C TYR A 63 -2.17 -2.78 8.19
N GLY A 64 -3.21 -2.25 8.82
CA GLY A 64 -4.41 -1.79 8.15
C GLY A 64 -4.17 -0.42 7.50
N VAL A 65 -4.68 -0.22 6.28
CA VAL A 65 -4.49 1.05 5.56
C VAL A 65 -5.79 1.59 4.97
N GLY A 66 -5.89 2.91 4.90
CA GLY A 66 -6.83 3.59 4.01
C GLY A 66 -6.16 3.85 2.67
N VAL A 67 -6.89 3.64 1.57
CA VAL A 67 -6.34 3.69 0.21
C VAL A 67 -7.14 4.59 -0.72
N GLY A 68 -6.66 4.78 -1.95
CA GLY A 68 -7.30 5.59 -2.98
C GLY A 68 -8.73 5.13 -3.29
N ARG A 69 -9.67 6.08 -3.36
CA ARG A 69 -11.03 5.82 -3.86
C ARG A 69 -11.00 5.47 -5.34
N GLN A 70 -12.13 5.02 -5.87
CA GLN A 70 -12.26 4.74 -7.30
C GLN A 70 -11.83 5.94 -8.16
N GLY A 71 -11.03 5.67 -9.20
CA GLY A 71 -10.41 6.69 -10.04
C GLY A 71 -9.11 7.29 -9.51
N PHE A 72 -8.70 6.95 -8.28
CA PHE A 72 -7.45 7.35 -7.64
C PHE A 72 -6.61 6.15 -7.19
N THR A 73 -6.82 5.00 -7.82
CA THR A 73 -6.02 3.80 -7.58
C THR A 73 -4.84 3.76 -8.55
N TRP A 74 -3.70 3.35 -8.05
CA TRP A 74 -2.50 3.14 -8.85
C TRP A 74 -1.80 1.87 -8.37
N SER A 75 -0.91 1.34 -9.19
CA SER A 75 -0.08 0.17 -8.87
C SER A 75 1.30 0.33 -9.49
N GLY A 76 2.25 -0.42 -9.01
CA GLY A 76 3.62 -0.39 -9.50
C GLY A 76 4.67 -0.44 -8.39
N VAL A 77 5.91 -0.19 -8.78
CA VAL A 77 7.06 -0.21 -7.87
C VAL A 77 7.57 1.22 -7.69
N GLN A 78 7.80 1.60 -6.45
CA GLN A 78 8.37 2.88 -6.03
C GLN A 78 9.49 2.64 -5.02
N THR A 79 10.15 3.70 -4.61
CA THR A 79 11.10 3.71 -3.49
C THR A 79 10.72 4.82 -2.52
N ILE A 80 11.03 4.63 -1.24
CA ILE A 80 10.95 5.73 -0.28
C ILE A 80 12.03 6.75 -0.61
N SER A 81 11.64 7.93 -1.08
CA SER A 81 12.57 8.99 -1.46
C SER A 81 12.91 9.95 -0.31
N ARG A 82 11.99 10.11 0.63
CA ARG A 82 12.15 11.01 1.79
C ARG A 82 11.23 10.58 2.93
N LYS A 83 11.64 10.89 4.14
CA LYS A 83 10.86 10.70 5.38
C LYS A 83 10.71 12.05 6.09
N ALA A 84 9.57 12.28 6.73
CA ALA A 84 9.33 13.48 7.54
C ALA A 84 8.47 13.17 8.76
N GLU A 85 8.81 13.79 9.89
CA GLU A 85 8.03 13.80 11.12
C GLU A 85 7.13 15.02 11.13
N TRP A 86 5.87 14.86 11.52
CA TRP A 86 4.88 15.92 11.58
C TRP A 86 4.96 16.87 10.38
N PRO A 87 4.81 16.35 9.14
CA PRO A 87 5.03 17.15 7.93
C PRO A 87 3.97 18.23 7.78
N ASP A 88 4.36 19.37 7.23
CA ASP A 88 3.42 20.36 6.75
C ASP A 88 2.59 19.81 5.58
N TRP A 89 1.34 20.21 5.49
CA TRP A 89 0.45 19.83 4.43
C TRP A 89 0.12 20.99 3.50
N HIS A 90 0.41 20.79 2.24
CA HIS A 90 -0.02 21.64 1.14
C HIS A 90 -0.99 20.82 0.29
N PRO A 91 -2.29 21.16 0.27
CA PRO A 91 -3.24 20.47 -0.60
C PRO A 91 -2.82 20.55 -2.06
N PRO A 92 -2.90 19.44 -2.82
CA PRO A 92 -2.69 19.46 -4.27
C PRO A 92 -3.66 20.44 -4.96
N VAL A 93 -3.20 21.06 -6.07
CA VAL A 93 -3.99 22.07 -6.81
C VAL A 93 -5.35 21.51 -7.23
N GLU A 94 -5.38 20.26 -7.69
CA GLU A 94 -6.61 19.56 -8.10
C GLU A 94 -7.57 19.33 -6.91
N MET A 95 -7.03 19.16 -5.72
CA MET A 95 -7.86 19.03 -4.51
C MET A 95 -8.48 20.37 -4.17
N ILE A 96 -7.71 21.45 -4.25
CA ILE A 96 -8.21 22.81 -4.03
C ILE A 96 -9.27 23.17 -5.07
N ALA A 97 -9.09 22.80 -6.35
CA ALA A 97 -10.07 23.03 -7.39
C ALA A 97 -11.41 22.35 -7.10
N ARG A 98 -11.38 21.14 -6.52
CA ARG A 98 -12.60 20.42 -6.09
C ARG A 98 -13.19 20.93 -4.78
N GLN A 99 -12.36 21.50 -3.91
CA GLN A 99 -12.70 21.93 -2.55
C GLN A 99 -12.05 23.28 -2.25
N PRO A 100 -12.60 24.40 -2.82
CA PRO A 100 -11.96 25.73 -2.73
C PRO A 100 -11.83 26.29 -1.31
N TYR A 101 -12.59 25.74 -0.37
CA TYR A 101 -12.56 26.13 1.05
C TYR A 101 -11.38 25.54 1.83
N LEU A 102 -10.63 24.60 1.26
CA LEU A 102 -9.45 24.04 1.93
C LEU A 102 -8.38 25.12 2.15
N PRO A 103 -7.68 25.08 3.30
CA PRO A 103 -6.55 25.94 3.52
C PRO A 103 -5.44 25.64 2.50
N ARG A 104 -4.68 26.66 2.10
CA ARG A 104 -3.54 26.50 1.18
C ARG A 104 -2.32 25.86 1.86
N PHE A 105 -2.30 25.89 3.18
CA PHE A 105 -1.25 25.40 4.04
C PHE A 105 -1.82 24.97 5.39
N MET A 106 -1.27 23.91 5.96
CA MET A 106 -1.51 23.51 7.33
C MET A 106 -0.20 23.00 7.92
N ALA A 107 0.25 23.64 9.00
CA ALA A 107 1.45 23.24 9.73
C ALA A 107 1.32 21.81 10.27
N GLY A 108 2.44 21.12 10.43
CA GLY A 108 2.51 19.82 11.06
C GLY A 108 1.94 19.83 12.48
N GLY A 109 1.26 18.76 12.88
CA GLY A 109 0.66 18.64 14.20
C GLY A 109 -0.56 17.73 14.22
N PRO A 110 -1.19 17.50 15.40
CA PRO A 110 -2.27 16.52 15.56
C PRO A 110 -3.50 16.76 14.67
N GLY A 111 -3.80 18.02 14.33
CA GLY A 111 -4.90 18.35 13.42
C GLY A 111 -4.59 18.21 11.93
N ASN A 112 -3.34 17.95 11.57
CA ASN A 112 -2.90 17.84 10.19
C ASN A 112 -3.32 16.50 9.57
N PRO A 113 -3.90 16.46 8.36
CA PRO A 113 -4.38 15.23 7.75
C PRO A 113 -3.26 14.24 7.37
N LEU A 114 -1.99 14.66 7.35
CA LEU A 114 -0.84 13.76 7.14
C LEU A 114 -0.42 13.01 8.41
N GLY A 115 -0.94 13.40 9.57
CA GLY A 115 -0.63 12.77 10.85
C GLY A 115 0.83 12.88 11.27
N ALA A 116 1.27 11.96 12.11
CA ALA A 116 2.55 12.03 12.80
C ALA A 116 3.78 11.84 11.90
N ARG A 117 3.66 11.06 10.83
CA ARG A 117 4.79 10.71 9.93
C ARG A 117 4.34 10.63 8.48
N ALA A 118 5.27 10.96 7.56
CA ALA A 118 5.09 10.71 6.14
C ALA A 118 6.36 10.14 5.50
N MET A 119 6.16 9.18 4.58
CA MET A 119 7.18 8.58 3.72
C MET A 119 6.77 8.83 2.28
N TYR A 120 7.60 9.55 1.52
CA TYR A 120 7.31 9.99 0.16
C TYR A 120 7.77 8.93 -0.84
N LEU A 121 7.01 8.74 -1.93
CA LEU A 121 7.19 7.67 -2.90
C LEU A 121 7.77 8.21 -4.21
N GLY A 122 9.05 7.95 -4.45
CA GLY A 122 9.76 8.40 -5.65
C GLY A 122 9.67 9.90 -5.85
N SER A 123 9.39 10.31 -7.09
CA SER A 123 9.12 11.69 -7.49
C SER A 123 7.62 12.00 -7.56
N SER A 124 6.76 11.07 -7.15
CA SER A 124 5.31 11.23 -7.21
C SER A 124 4.78 12.08 -6.06
N GLU A 125 3.52 12.50 -6.16
CA GLU A 125 2.80 13.15 -5.06
C GLU A 125 2.28 12.15 -4.01
N TYR A 126 2.44 10.84 -4.25
CA TYR A 126 1.96 9.80 -3.35
C TYR A 126 2.88 9.62 -2.15
N ARG A 127 2.26 9.26 -1.05
CA ARG A 127 2.96 9.03 0.22
C ARG A 127 2.24 8.00 1.07
N ILE A 128 3.00 7.37 1.95
CA ILE A 128 2.51 6.60 3.07
C ILE A 128 2.55 7.52 4.27
N HIS A 129 1.43 7.74 4.97
CA HIS A 129 1.37 8.75 6.04
C HIS A 129 0.38 8.38 7.13
N GLY A 130 0.47 9.04 8.27
CA GLY A 130 -0.51 8.95 9.36
C GLY A 130 -1.84 9.59 9.01
N THR A 131 -2.71 9.75 9.98
CA THR A 131 -3.99 10.44 9.81
C THR A 131 -4.46 11.05 11.11
N ASN A 132 -5.17 12.16 11.02
CA ASN A 132 -5.97 12.73 12.10
C ASN A 132 -7.39 12.11 12.18
N ASP A 133 -7.73 11.23 11.23
CA ASP A 133 -9.01 10.52 11.18
C ASP A 133 -8.80 9.00 11.01
N PRO A 134 -8.61 8.26 12.12
CA PRO A 134 -8.38 6.82 12.08
C PRO A 134 -9.57 6.02 11.54
N THR A 135 -10.77 6.58 11.49
CA THR A 135 -11.96 5.92 10.92
C THR A 135 -11.83 5.65 9.42
N THR A 136 -10.85 6.28 8.76
CA THR A 136 -10.54 6.08 7.33
C THR A 136 -9.73 4.81 7.05
N ILE A 137 -9.21 4.15 8.07
CA ILE A 137 -8.47 2.89 7.91
C ILE A 137 -9.42 1.76 7.49
N GLY A 138 -9.01 0.99 6.49
CA GLY A 138 -9.85 -0.04 5.88
C GLY A 138 -10.81 0.48 4.80
N LYS A 139 -10.75 1.78 4.46
CA LYS A 139 -11.66 2.42 3.50
C LYS A 139 -10.94 2.93 2.25
N PHE A 140 -11.72 3.08 1.17
CA PHE A 140 -11.29 3.63 -0.12
C PHE A 140 -11.67 5.12 -0.20
N VAL A 141 -10.88 6.00 0.41
CA VAL A 141 -11.28 7.41 0.61
C VAL A 141 -10.23 8.43 0.17
N SER A 142 -8.97 8.03 -0.02
CA SER A 142 -7.89 8.97 -0.34
C SER A 142 -7.86 9.35 -1.83
N SER A 143 -7.03 10.35 -2.16
CA SER A 143 -6.68 10.70 -3.55
C SER A 143 -5.40 9.98 -4.02
N GLY A 144 -5.18 8.73 -3.57
CA GLY A 144 -4.07 7.87 -3.98
C GLY A 144 -3.01 7.63 -2.88
N CYS A 145 -2.92 8.48 -1.86
CA CYS A 145 -2.04 8.26 -0.72
C CYS A 145 -2.51 7.09 0.15
N ILE A 146 -1.57 6.48 0.87
CA ILE A 146 -1.80 5.33 1.76
C ILE A 146 -1.80 5.84 3.20
N ARG A 147 -2.92 5.70 3.89
CA ARG A 147 -3.11 6.18 5.27
C ARG A 147 -2.95 5.06 6.27
N LEU A 148 -2.27 5.32 7.37
CA LEU A 148 -2.21 4.47 8.56
C LEU A 148 -2.72 5.25 9.77
N THR A 149 -3.00 4.55 10.88
CA THR A 149 -3.10 5.23 12.17
C THR A 149 -1.76 5.89 12.51
N ASN A 150 -1.76 6.89 13.38
CA ASN A 150 -0.50 7.53 13.79
C ASN A 150 0.44 6.55 14.48
N GLU A 151 -0.08 5.67 15.31
CA GLU A 151 0.70 4.62 15.98
C GLU A 151 1.36 3.66 14.98
N ASP A 152 0.62 3.23 13.95
CA ASP A 152 1.12 2.28 12.96
C ASP A 152 2.13 2.94 12.00
N VAL A 153 1.92 4.20 11.63
CA VAL A 153 2.87 4.90 10.77
C VAL A 153 4.17 5.21 11.51
N GLU A 154 4.14 5.46 12.81
CA GLU A 154 5.34 5.64 13.63
C GLU A 154 6.15 4.35 13.73
N ASP A 155 5.49 3.21 13.95
CA ASP A 155 6.14 1.89 13.96
C ASP A 155 6.75 1.58 12.58
N LEU A 156 6.00 1.73 11.50
CA LEU A 156 6.50 1.49 10.14
C LEU A 156 7.65 2.45 9.79
N PHE A 157 7.52 3.73 10.13
CA PHE A 157 8.54 4.75 9.92
C PHE A 157 9.86 4.42 10.59
N SER A 158 9.84 3.86 11.81
CA SER A 158 11.05 3.46 12.53
C SER A 158 11.82 2.33 11.84
N ARG A 159 11.11 1.49 11.05
CA ARG A 159 11.66 0.30 10.39
C ARG A 159 12.13 0.56 8.96
N VAL A 160 11.44 1.44 8.24
CA VAL A 160 11.67 1.69 6.81
C VAL A 160 12.78 2.71 6.62
N ASN A 161 13.74 2.41 5.75
CA ASN A 161 14.81 3.32 5.35
C ASN A 161 14.48 4.07 4.05
N VAL A 162 15.09 5.24 3.85
CA VAL A 162 15.12 5.90 2.54
C VAL A 162 15.79 4.94 1.54
N GLY A 163 15.24 4.83 0.34
CA GLY A 163 15.65 3.83 -0.65
C GLY A 163 14.92 2.49 -0.57
N ALA A 164 14.14 2.23 0.51
CA ALA A 164 13.37 1.00 0.62
C ALA A 164 12.38 0.85 -0.54
N LYS A 165 12.28 -0.38 -1.07
CA LYS A 165 11.37 -0.75 -2.15
C LYS A 165 9.92 -0.77 -1.64
N VAL A 166 9.02 -0.18 -2.42
CA VAL A 166 7.58 -0.19 -2.18
C VAL A 166 6.88 -0.77 -3.39
N ILE A 167 6.10 -1.81 -3.20
CA ILE A 167 5.29 -2.46 -4.24
C ILE A 167 3.83 -2.20 -3.93
N VAL A 168 3.11 -1.56 -4.86
CA VAL A 168 1.67 -1.37 -4.75
C VAL A 168 0.99 -2.31 -5.73
N LEU A 169 0.22 -3.25 -5.17
CA LEU A 169 -0.50 -4.24 -5.95
C LEU A 169 -1.75 -3.63 -6.58
N PRO A 170 -2.12 -4.04 -7.81
CA PRO A 170 -3.36 -3.61 -8.42
C PRO A 170 -4.57 -4.15 -7.63
N LYS A 171 -5.65 -3.37 -7.55
CA LYS A 171 -6.85 -3.67 -6.76
C LYS A 171 -7.47 -5.05 -7.05
N ASN A 172 -7.36 -5.53 -8.30
CA ASN A 172 -7.88 -6.83 -8.76
C ASN A 172 -6.76 -7.85 -9.02
N GLY A 173 -5.54 -7.53 -8.62
CA GLY A 173 -4.38 -8.41 -8.79
C GLY A 173 -4.30 -9.41 -7.66
N THR A 174 -4.90 -10.58 -7.83
CA THR A 174 -4.46 -11.76 -7.10
C THR A 174 -3.04 -12.03 -7.57
N GLN A 175 -2.02 -11.56 -6.88
CA GLN A 175 -0.71 -12.18 -7.03
C GLN A 175 -0.85 -13.59 -6.47
N ARG A 176 -1.14 -14.54 -7.35
CA ARG A 176 -0.79 -15.93 -7.11
C ARG A 176 0.74 -15.93 -7.01
N PHE A 177 1.25 -15.97 -5.80
CA PHE A 177 2.59 -16.44 -5.54
C PHE A 177 2.56 -17.94 -5.86
N GLU A 178 2.67 -18.28 -7.16
CA GLU A 178 2.84 -19.66 -7.59
C GLU A 178 4.18 -20.11 -6.99
N ALA A 179 4.07 -20.93 -5.96
CA ALA A 179 5.19 -21.74 -5.53
C ALA A 179 5.62 -22.56 -6.75
N SER A 180 6.68 -22.11 -7.43
CA SER A 180 7.33 -22.88 -8.49
C SER A 180 7.95 -24.09 -7.81
N ASN A 181 7.17 -25.18 -7.73
CA ASN A 181 7.63 -26.50 -7.35
C ASN A 181 8.39 -27.10 -8.52
N LYS A 182 9.54 -26.51 -8.84
CA LYS A 182 10.50 -27.14 -9.74
C LYS A 182 11.27 -28.17 -8.93
N ARG A 183 10.74 -29.40 -8.93
CA ARG A 183 11.52 -30.58 -8.54
C ARG A 183 12.72 -30.68 -9.49
N PRO A 184 13.97 -30.79 -9.00
CA PRO A 184 15.07 -31.21 -9.83
C PRO A 184 15.07 -32.72 -9.90
N GLY A 185 15.16 -33.24 -11.10
CA GLY A 185 15.69 -34.58 -11.32
C GLY A 185 14.72 -35.63 -11.87
N ALA A 186 14.82 -35.87 -13.15
CA ALA A 186 14.92 -37.22 -13.70
C ALA A 186 15.57 -37.12 -15.09
N THR A 187 16.82 -37.47 -15.14
CA THR A 187 17.57 -37.86 -16.34
C THR A 187 16.91 -39.06 -17.00
N ALA A 188 16.57 -38.94 -18.28
CA ALA A 188 16.45 -40.08 -19.16
C ALA A 188 16.96 -39.70 -20.56
N SER A 189 18.16 -40.15 -20.82
CA SER A 189 18.80 -40.30 -22.13
C SER A 189 17.95 -41.12 -23.09
N ARG A 190 17.86 -40.65 -24.34
CA ARG A 190 17.92 -41.46 -25.56
C ARG A 190 17.91 -40.56 -26.79
N ASN A 191 19.07 -40.47 -27.44
CA ASN A 191 19.21 -40.32 -28.89
C ASN A 191 19.08 -41.71 -29.53
N PRO A 192 19.00 -41.92 -30.87
CA PRO A 192 19.42 -41.05 -31.98
C PRO A 192 18.53 -41.00 -33.24
N ASP A 193 18.60 -39.93 -34.02
CA ASP A 193 19.16 -39.77 -35.37
C ASP A 193 18.31 -40.26 -36.61
N PRO A 194 18.68 -39.91 -37.88
CA PRO A 194 18.36 -38.63 -38.55
C PRO A 194 17.66 -38.86 -39.90
N THR A 195 17.16 -37.80 -40.54
CA THR A 195 17.23 -37.58 -42.01
C THR A 195 16.45 -36.31 -42.40
N SER A 196 17.21 -35.38 -42.91
CA SER A 196 17.26 -34.78 -44.27
C SER A 196 15.96 -34.20 -44.85
N HIS A 197 15.93 -32.94 -45.18
CA HIS A 197 16.00 -32.30 -46.49
C HIS A 197 15.55 -30.84 -46.45
N THR A 198 16.50 -29.96 -46.77
CA THR A 198 16.57 -29.02 -47.90
C THR A 198 15.61 -27.81 -47.91
N ALA A 199 16.27 -26.69 -47.71
CA ALA A 199 16.23 -25.41 -48.41
C ALA A 199 14.86 -24.75 -48.77
N THR A 200 14.71 -23.49 -48.40
CA THR A 200 14.86 -22.36 -49.32
C THR A 200 14.74 -21.03 -48.56
N ALA A 201 15.72 -20.17 -48.78
CA ALA A 201 15.75 -18.77 -48.33
C ALA A 201 14.77 -17.92 -49.16
N THR A 202 14.14 -16.92 -48.53
CA THR A 202 13.83 -15.65 -49.20
C THR A 202 13.59 -14.58 -48.14
N ARG A 203 14.54 -13.71 -47.91
CA ARG A 203 14.62 -12.27 -48.06
C ARG A 203 13.53 -11.41 -47.40
N ALA A 204 14.00 -10.56 -46.44
CA ALA A 204 13.33 -9.37 -45.92
C ALA A 204 13.02 -8.33 -47.00
N PRO A 205 12.16 -7.36 -46.72
CA PRO A 205 12.69 -6.00 -46.52
C PRO A 205 12.05 -5.31 -45.29
N GLU A 206 12.83 -4.69 -44.51
CA GLU A 206 13.24 -3.27 -44.38
C GLU A 206 12.11 -2.20 -44.40
N ARG A 207 12.15 -1.39 -43.27
CA ARG A 207 11.70 0.02 -43.12
C ARG A 207 10.20 0.19 -42.85
N GLN A 208 9.82 0.86 -41.77
CA GLN A 208 10.02 2.32 -41.53
C GLN A 208 9.79 2.67 -40.06
N ALA A 209 10.74 3.42 -39.54
CA ALA A 209 10.58 4.26 -38.36
C ALA A 209 9.67 5.47 -38.74
N ILE A 210 8.72 5.77 -37.88
CA ILE A 210 8.10 7.11 -37.86
C ILE A 210 8.20 7.62 -36.42
N ASN A 211 9.14 8.54 -36.26
CA ASN A 211 9.18 9.57 -35.24
C ASN A 211 8.00 10.54 -35.45
N LEU A 212 7.39 10.94 -34.35
CA LEU A 212 6.84 12.32 -34.14
C LEU A 212 6.33 12.29 -32.70
N ALA A 213 7.04 12.85 -31.74
CA ALA A 213 7.26 14.23 -31.43
C ALA A 213 6.00 14.98 -30.94
N MET A 214 6.12 15.34 -29.66
CA MET A 214 5.74 16.60 -29.02
C MET A 214 4.30 17.15 -29.14
N SER A 215 3.75 17.38 -27.98
CA SER A 215 3.24 18.65 -27.40
C SER A 215 2.53 18.29 -26.12
N ALA A 216 3.01 18.64 -24.93
CA ALA A 216 2.92 19.92 -24.27
C ALA A 216 1.53 20.55 -24.44
N ILE A 217 0.82 20.70 -23.36
CA ILE A 217 0.16 21.91 -22.89
C ILE A 217 -0.83 21.54 -21.75
N TYR A 218 -0.56 22.15 -20.59
CA TYR A 218 -1.35 22.51 -19.43
C TYR A 218 -1.78 21.41 -18.47
#